data_0091520f536d4a9cb67ba74414470458
#
_entry.id   0091520f536d4a9cb67ba74414470458
#
_cell.length_a   1.000
_cell.length_b   1.000
_cell.length_c   1.000
_cell.angle_alpha   90.00
_cell.angle_beta   90.00
_cell.angle_gamma   90.00
#
_symmetry.space_group_name_H-M   'P 1'
#
loop_
_entity.id
_entity.type
_entity.pdbx_description
1 polymer ?
#
loop_
_entity_poly.entity_id
_entity_poly.type
_entity_poly.pdbx_seq_one_letter_code
_entity_poly.pdbx_strand_id
1 'polypeptide(L)'
;MATIRQPVSQPVRVALGVAAWALIIGTWFALSHSKLLPPFALPDPLGVIKAFGALWTEYNLLGNVFMSWWRIAQAFIWSALVAVPLGLLMGAFPALFHFINPVVAPMRSMPITAFLPAFMALFGMDEGMKVGFLVFGMVFYLLAVVVEEVSKVDEALLETAYTLGAGTPQTLWLMFRASFPGVFGSFRILYDIGWTYVILAEMVNARKGVGYMIEAARKVLDFERVYAGIIAIGVAAFLFRWLLTLAEHQLFPWRRAVAPQIRTPFAAK
;
A
#
# COMPACT_ATOMS: atom_id res chain seq x y z
N MET A 1 23.39 -26.62 17.67
CA MET A 1 22.97 -26.76 16.25
C MET A 1 21.69 -26.00 16.05
N ALA A 2 21.66 -25.06 15.12
CA ALA A 2 20.40 -24.38 14.76
C ALA A 2 19.46 -25.41 14.10
N THR A 3 18.34 -25.67 14.72
CA THR A 3 17.37 -26.66 14.25
C THR A 3 16.51 -26.05 13.16
N ILE A 4 16.67 -26.55 11.93
CA ILE A 4 15.96 -26.07 10.74
C ILE A 4 14.45 -26.32 10.90
N ARG A 5 13.62 -25.30 10.67
CA ARG A 5 12.14 -25.35 10.69
C ARG A 5 11.49 -25.75 12.03
N GLN A 6 12.17 -25.63 13.16
CA GLN A 6 11.50 -25.84 14.43
C GLN A 6 10.62 -24.64 14.83
N PRO A 7 9.44 -24.91 15.38
CA PRO A 7 8.55 -23.85 15.85
C PRO A 7 9.17 -23.14 17.05
N VAL A 8 9.12 -21.81 17.01
CA VAL A 8 9.64 -20.96 18.10
C VAL A 8 8.47 -20.60 19.02
N SER A 9 8.69 -20.72 20.33
CA SER A 9 7.68 -20.37 21.32
C SER A 9 7.30 -18.86 21.25
N GLN A 10 6.08 -18.55 21.64
CA GLN A 10 5.54 -17.18 21.61
C GLN A 10 6.46 -16.14 22.27
N PRO A 11 6.97 -16.37 23.52
CA PRO A 11 7.84 -15.39 24.17
C PRO A 11 9.17 -15.20 23.47
N VAL A 12 9.77 -16.27 22.92
CA VAL A 12 11.02 -16.18 22.15
C VAL A 12 10.81 -15.41 20.85
N ARG A 13 9.67 -15.56 20.20
CA ARG A 13 9.31 -14.79 18.98
C ARG A 13 9.21 -13.30 19.25
N VAL A 14 8.57 -12.93 20.38
CA VAL A 14 8.50 -11.53 20.81
C VAL A 14 9.89 -11.01 21.16
N ALA A 15 10.67 -11.77 21.92
CA ALA A 15 12.03 -11.39 22.30
C ALA A 15 12.94 -11.17 21.08
N LEU A 16 12.87 -12.06 20.07
CA LEU A 16 13.62 -11.90 18.83
C LEU A 16 13.17 -10.65 18.04
N GLY A 17 11.87 -10.36 18.03
CA GLY A 17 11.36 -9.13 17.41
C GLY A 17 11.88 -7.87 18.11
N VAL A 18 11.83 -7.84 19.43
CA VAL A 18 12.39 -6.73 20.24
C VAL A 18 13.89 -6.60 20.04
N ALA A 19 14.62 -7.72 20.04
CA ALA A 19 16.07 -7.73 19.79
C ALA A 19 16.43 -7.19 18.41
N ALA A 20 15.66 -7.53 17.37
CA ALA A 20 15.87 -7.00 16.02
C ALA A 20 15.68 -5.47 15.97
N TRP A 21 14.63 -4.94 16.60
CA TRP A 21 14.44 -3.50 16.70
C TRP A 21 15.51 -2.81 17.53
N ALA A 22 15.91 -3.41 18.66
CA ALA A 22 17.00 -2.89 19.49
C ALA A 22 18.33 -2.86 18.73
N LEU A 23 18.61 -3.88 17.90
CA LEU A 23 19.77 -3.92 17.04
C LEU A 23 19.76 -2.77 16.01
N ILE A 24 18.64 -2.57 15.33
CA ILE A 24 18.49 -1.51 14.31
C ILE A 24 18.68 -0.14 14.96
N ILE A 25 17.98 0.13 16.06
CA ILE A 25 18.05 1.42 16.74
C ILE A 25 19.44 1.63 17.37
N GLY A 26 20.01 0.59 17.98
CA GLY A 26 21.36 0.64 18.55
C GLY A 26 22.43 0.88 17.49
N THR A 27 22.31 0.25 16.32
CA THR A 27 23.20 0.48 15.19
C THR A 27 23.07 1.91 14.66
N TRP A 28 21.83 2.42 14.54
CA TRP A 28 21.61 3.81 14.17
C TRP A 28 22.27 4.77 15.14
N PHE A 29 22.04 4.58 16.45
CA PHE A 29 22.62 5.40 17.51
C PHE A 29 24.17 5.35 17.48
N ALA A 30 24.75 4.17 17.37
CA ALA A 30 26.19 4.00 17.30
C ALA A 30 26.80 4.67 16.07
N LEU A 31 26.19 4.52 14.89
CA LEU A 31 26.66 5.14 13.65
C LEU A 31 26.54 6.66 13.68
N SER A 32 25.43 7.22 14.19
CA SER A 32 25.25 8.67 14.26
C SER A 32 26.27 9.35 15.20
N HIS A 33 26.74 8.65 16.25
CA HIS A 33 27.73 9.16 17.20
C HIS A 33 29.18 8.82 16.85
N SER A 34 29.40 7.89 15.91
CA SER A 34 30.75 7.41 15.53
C SER A 34 31.59 8.41 14.75
N LYS A 35 31.01 9.52 14.28
CA LYS A 35 31.63 10.51 13.35
C LYS A 35 32.10 9.91 12.02
N LEU A 36 31.75 8.65 11.73
CA LEU A 36 32.01 8.01 10.44
C LEU A 36 31.15 8.58 9.32
N LEU A 37 29.96 9.06 9.68
CA LEU A 37 28.99 9.66 8.76
C LEU A 37 28.75 11.11 9.15
N PRO A 38 28.58 12.00 8.17
CA PRO A 38 28.23 13.38 8.46
C PRO A 38 26.81 13.46 9.05
N PRO A 39 26.52 14.42 9.96
CA PRO A 39 25.23 14.52 10.65
C PRO A 39 24.02 14.67 9.72
N PHE A 40 24.23 15.24 8.53
CA PHE A 40 23.16 15.36 7.52
C PHE A 40 22.84 14.01 6.83
N ALA A 41 23.77 13.06 6.81
CA ALA A 41 23.51 11.75 6.20
C ALA A 41 22.77 10.80 7.17
N LEU A 42 23.10 10.88 8.46
CA LEU A 42 22.45 10.08 9.50
C LEU A 42 22.31 10.92 10.77
N PRO A 43 21.17 11.64 10.94
CA PRO A 43 20.95 12.48 12.11
C PRO A 43 20.81 11.65 13.41
N ASP A 44 21.02 12.31 14.55
CA ASP A 44 20.90 11.69 15.85
C ASP A 44 19.42 11.26 16.11
N PRO A 45 19.19 10.01 16.56
CA PRO A 45 17.85 9.53 16.89
C PRO A 45 17.11 10.43 17.89
N LEU A 46 17.80 11.01 18.87
CA LEU A 46 17.17 11.93 19.83
C LEU A 46 16.76 13.26 19.18
N GLY A 47 17.57 13.77 18.24
CA GLY A 47 17.21 14.92 17.41
C GLY A 47 15.96 14.66 16.58
N VAL A 48 15.87 13.49 15.95
CA VAL A 48 14.69 13.08 15.18
C VAL A 48 13.44 13.00 16.06
N ILE A 49 13.54 12.47 17.28
CA ILE A 49 12.41 12.44 18.24
C ILE A 49 11.97 13.86 18.59
N LYS A 50 12.90 14.78 18.85
CA LYS A 50 12.57 16.20 19.12
C LYS A 50 11.92 16.87 17.88
N ALA A 51 12.39 16.54 16.69
CA ALA A 51 11.83 17.04 15.45
C ALA A 51 10.36 16.64 15.24
N PHE A 52 9.91 15.48 15.79
CA PHE A 52 8.48 15.14 15.80
C PHE A 52 7.64 16.19 16.55
N GLY A 53 8.14 16.75 17.63
CA GLY A 53 7.46 17.84 18.34
C GLY A 53 7.23 19.05 17.44
N ALA A 54 8.27 19.47 16.70
CA ALA A 54 8.15 20.58 15.74
C ALA A 54 7.21 20.26 14.58
N LEU A 55 7.23 19.03 14.04
CA LEU A 55 6.29 18.60 13.00
C LEU A 55 4.84 18.68 13.49
N TRP A 56 4.59 18.36 14.76
CA TRP A 56 3.27 18.42 15.36
C TRP A 56 2.76 19.84 15.57
N THR A 57 3.58 20.71 16.15
CA THR A 57 3.19 22.07 16.57
C THR A 57 3.28 23.10 15.45
N GLU A 58 4.33 23.05 14.64
CA GLU A 58 4.62 24.05 13.62
C GLU A 58 4.08 23.69 12.23
N TYR A 59 4.11 22.40 11.89
CA TYR A 59 3.80 21.93 10.54
C TYR A 59 2.46 21.21 10.41
N ASN A 60 1.64 21.16 11.47
CA ASN A 60 0.35 20.48 11.45
C ASN A 60 0.44 19.05 10.85
N LEU A 61 1.25 18.20 11.49
CA LEU A 61 1.52 16.82 11.04
C LEU A 61 0.25 16.05 10.69
N LEU A 62 -0.77 16.10 11.56
CA LEU A 62 -2.03 15.39 11.30
C LEU A 62 -2.76 15.87 10.05
N GLY A 63 -2.80 17.17 9.83
CA GLY A 63 -3.42 17.74 8.63
C GLY A 63 -2.70 17.34 7.36
N ASN A 64 -1.37 17.24 7.41
CA ASN A 64 -0.55 16.79 6.27
C ASN A 64 -0.69 15.28 6.04
N VAL A 65 -0.69 14.46 7.08
CA VAL A 65 -0.98 13.01 6.97
C VAL A 65 -2.37 12.77 6.39
N PHE A 66 -3.38 13.51 6.87
CA PHE A 66 -4.74 13.42 6.33
C PHE A 66 -4.80 13.82 4.85
N MET A 67 -4.08 14.86 4.44
CA MET A 67 -4.06 15.31 3.04
C MET A 67 -3.42 14.28 2.11
N SER A 68 -2.30 13.66 2.52
CA SER A 68 -1.68 12.56 1.77
C SER A 68 -2.63 11.37 1.69
N TRP A 69 -3.24 10.98 2.81
CA TRP A 69 -4.24 9.92 2.84
C TRP A 69 -5.42 10.21 1.91
N TRP A 70 -5.93 11.45 1.92
CA TRP A 70 -7.06 11.85 1.08
C TRP A 70 -6.76 11.72 -0.42
N ARG A 71 -5.54 12.07 -0.84
CA ARG A 71 -5.08 11.86 -2.22
C ARG A 71 -5.05 10.38 -2.59
N ILE A 72 -4.52 9.55 -1.71
CA ILE A 72 -4.50 8.08 -1.90
C ILE A 72 -5.94 7.54 -1.97
N ALA A 73 -6.83 7.98 -1.10
CA ALA A 73 -8.23 7.55 -1.10
C ALA A 73 -8.96 7.93 -2.39
N GLN A 74 -8.78 9.16 -2.88
CA GLN A 74 -9.32 9.59 -4.18
C GLN A 74 -8.77 8.73 -5.31
N ALA A 75 -7.45 8.55 -5.37
CA ALA A 75 -6.81 7.76 -6.41
C ALA A 75 -7.29 6.30 -6.39
N PHE A 76 -7.48 5.74 -5.19
CA PHE A 76 -8.02 4.40 -5.03
C PHE A 76 -9.46 4.29 -5.56
N ILE A 77 -10.32 5.25 -5.23
CA ILE A 77 -11.72 5.27 -5.71
C ILE A 77 -11.76 5.34 -7.25
N TRP A 78 -11.01 6.25 -7.85
CA TRP A 78 -10.95 6.38 -9.32
C TRP A 78 -10.38 5.13 -9.98
N SER A 79 -9.33 4.55 -9.40
CA SER A 79 -8.78 3.29 -9.89
C SER A 79 -9.78 2.15 -9.79
N ALA A 80 -10.54 2.07 -8.69
CA ALA A 80 -11.53 1.03 -8.48
C ALA A 80 -12.72 1.14 -9.45
N LEU A 81 -13.17 2.37 -9.74
CA LEU A 81 -14.25 2.62 -10.71
C LEU A 81 -13.91 2.11 -12.11
N VAL A 82 -12.64 2.08 -12.48
CA VAL A 82 -12.17 1.56 -13.77
C VAL A 82 -11.79 0.08 -13.66
N ALA A 83 -10.94 -0.26 -12.69
CA ALA A 83 -10.33 -1.58 -12.62
C ALA A 83 -11.29 -2.69 -12.18
N VAL A 84 -12.29 -2.38 -11.34
CA VAL A 84 -13.21 -3.42 -10.85
C VAL A 84 -14.15 -3.90 -11.97
N PRO A 85 -14.87 -3.02 -12.70
CA PRO A 85 -15.71 -3.48 -13.80
C PRO A 85 -14.90 -4.14 -14.93
N LEU A 86 -13.79 -3.51 -15.34
CA LEU A 86 -12.97 -4.03 -16.42
C LEU A 86 -12.31 -5.36 -16.04
N GLY A 87 -11.80 -5.48 -14.83
CA GLY A 87 -11.19 -6.71 -14.32
C GLY A 87 -12.19 -7.85 -14.15
N LEU A 88 -13.44 -7.54 -13.73
CA LEU A 88 -14.52 -8.51 -13.71
C LEU A 88 -14.80 -9.06 -15.11
N LEU A 89 -14.91 -8.18 -16.11
CA LEU A 89 -15.13 -8.58 -17.49
C LEU A 89 -13.95 -9.37 -18.06
N MET A 90 -12.72 -8.96 -17.79
CA MET A 90 -11.52 -9.68 -18.21
C MET A 90 -11.41 -11.05 -17.56
N GLY A 91 -11.77 -11.18 -16.28
CA GLY A 91 -11.75 -12.45 -15.56
C GLY A 91 -12.88 -13.39 -15.99
N ALA A 92 -14.02 -12.84 -16.45
CA ALA A 92 -15.15 -13.62 -16.92
C ALA A 92 -15.04 -14.01 -18.42
N PHE A 93 -14.38 -13.19 -19.26
CA PHE A 93 -14.32 -13.38 -20.70
C PHE A 93 -12.87 -13.51 -21.18
N PRO A 94 -12.38 -14.73 -21.50
CA PRO A 94 -11.01 -14.96 -21.97
C PRO A 94 -10.62 -14.13 -23.19
N ALA A 95 -11.54 -13.89 -24.12
CA ALA A 95 -11.28 -13.06 -25.29
C ALA A 95 -10.90 -11.62 -24.91
N LEU A 96 -11.61 -11.04 -23.93
CA LEU A 96 -11.32 -9.70 -23.43
C LEU A 96 -10.01 -9.66 -22.65
N PHE A 97 -9.72 -10.70 -21.88
CA PHE A 97 -8.44 -10.85 -21.21
C PHE A 97 -7.28 -10.82 -22.20
N HIS A 98 -7.31 -11.68 -23.22
CA HIS A 98 -6.24 -11.75 -24.23
C HIS A 98 -6.12 -10.49 -25.09
N PHE A 99 -7.18 -9.71 -25.21
CA PHE A 99 -7.15 -8.43 -25.91
C PHE A 99 -6.49 -7.31 -25.09
N ILE A 100 -6.79 -7.23 -23.79
CA ILE A 100 -6.36 -6.12 -22.93
C ILE A 100 -5.04 -6.41 -22.21
N ASN A 101 -4.82 -7.66 -21.77
CA ASN A 101 -3.67 -8.02 -20.94
C ASN A 101 -2.30 -7.74 -21.59
N PRO A 102 -2.09 -7.85 -22.92
CA PRO A 102 -0.83 -7.48 -23.55
C PRO A 102 -0.43 -6.00 -23.34
N VAL A 103 -1.40 -5.12 -23.08
CA VAL A 103 -1.15 -3.72 -22.72
C VAL A 103 -0.94 -3.56 -21.22
N VAL A 104 -1.78 -4.19 -20.42
CA VAL A 104 -1.77 -4.06 -18.95
C VAL A 104 -0.52 -4.68 -18.31
N ALA A 105 -0.10 -5.85 -18.78
CA ALA A 105 1.01 -6.57 -18.18
C ALA A 105 2.34 -5.79 -18.22
N PRO A 106 2.76 -5.19 -19.34
CA PRO A 106 3.95 -4.35 -19.38
C PRO A 106 3.85 -3.10 -18.49
N MET A 107 2.66 -2.47 -18.42
CA MET A 107 2.47 -1.26 -17.62
C MET A 107 2.78 -1.48 -16.13
N ARG A 108 2.50 -2.66 -15.59
CA ARG A 108 2.84 -3.01 -14.21
C ARG A 108 4.35 -3.14 -13.97
N SER A 109 5.11 -3.47 -14.99
CA SER A 109 6.56 -3.65 -14.91
C SER A 109 7.33 -2.33 -15.12
N MET A 110 6.66 -1.30 -15.64
CA MET A 110 7.27 0.01 -15.85
C MET A 110 7.42 0.77 -14.53
N PRO A 111 8.55 1.46 -14.31
CA PRO A 111 8.71 2.34 -13.17
C PRO A 111 7.78 3.55 -13.32
N ILE A 112 6.68 3.54 -12.58
CA ILE A 112 5.64 4.60 -12.63
C ILE A 112 6.23 5.99 -12.38
N THR A 113 7.27 6.06 -11.56
CA THR A 113 7.98 7.31 -11.27
C THR A 113 8.56 8.00 -12.50
N ALA A 114 8.90 7.23 -13.55
CA ALA A 114 9.39 7.78 -14.82
C ALA A 114 8.31 8.58 -15.58
N PHE A 115 7.03 8.35 -15.29
CA PHE A 115 5.94 9.08 -15.93
C PHE A 115 5.62 10.41 -15.26
N LEU A 116 6.19 10.71 -14.09
CA LEU A 116 5.91 11.95 -13.37
C LEU A 116 6.12 13.22 -14.22
N PRO A 117 7.21 13.38 -14.99
CA PRO A 117 7.37 14.54 -15.88
C PRO A 117 6.27 14.64 -16.97
N ALA A 118 5.83 13.51 -17.51
CA ALA A 118 4.73 13.50 -18.49
C ALA A 118 3.41 13.95 -17.86
N PHE A 119 3.11 13.51 -16.62
CA PHE A 119 1.93 13.98 -15.89
C PHE A 119 2.01 15.47 -15.58
N MET A 120 3.18 15.98 -15.23
CA MET A 120 3.40 17.42 -15.04
C MET A 120 3.16 18.23 -16.34
N ALA A 121 3.61 17.72 -17.46
CA ALA A 121 3.41 18.36 -18.76
C ALA A 121 1.94 18.36 -19.21
N LEU A 122 1.20 17.28 -18.92
CA LEU A 122 -0.20 17.12 -19.34
C LEU A 122 -1.19 17.83 -18.40
N PHE A 123 -0.98 17.76 -17.10
CA PHE A 123 -1.92 18.21 -16.07
C PHE A 123 -1.42 19.41 -15.26
N GLY A 124 -0.23 19.94 -15.57
CA GLY A 124 0.41 20.97 -14.75
C GLY A 124 0.91 20.40 -13.42
N MET A 125 1.00 21.26 -12.38
CA MET A 125 1.50 20.86 -11.05
C MET A 125 0.41 20.95 -9.96
N ASP A 126 -0.84 20.86 -10.34
CA ASP A 126 -1.98 20.98 -9.45
C ASP A 126 -2.37 19.69 -8.76
N GLU A 127 -3.42 19.72 -7.95
CA GLU A 127 -3.93 18.52 -7.25
C GLU A 127 -4.40 17.42 -8.21
N GLY A 128 -4.96 17.80 -9.38
CA GLY A 128 -5.36 16.87 -10.42
C GLY A 128 -4.22 16.01 -10.94
N MET A 129 -3.03 16.61 -11.13
CA MET A 129 -1.82 15.88 -11.53
C MET A 129 -1.44 14.85 -10.48
N LYS A 130 -1.44 15.22 -9.19
CA LYS A 130 -1.05 14.32 -8.09
C LYS A 130 -1.99 13.11 -8.00
N VAL A 131 -3.30 13.37 -8.02
CA VAL A 131 -4.29 12.29 -7.99
C VAL A 131 -4.23 11.45 -9.26
N GLY A 132 -4.14 12.05 -10.44
CA GLY A 132 -4.03 11.34 -11.73
C GLY A 132 -2.79 10.45 -11.81
N PHE A 133 -1.64 10.91 -11.32
CA PHE A 133 -0.42 10.12 -11.22
C PHE A 133 -0.60 8.91 -10.31
N LEU A 134 -1.25 9.07 -9.17
CA LEU A 134 -1.56 7.97 -8.25
C LEU A 134 -2.56 6.98 -8.87
N VAL A 135 -3.60 7.46 -9.57
CA VAL A 135 -4.55 6.61 -10.30
C VAL A 135 -3.82 5.75 -11.31
N PHE A 136 -2.97 6.36 -12.12
CA PHE A 136 -2.16 5.64 -13.12
C PHE A 136 -1.28 4.57 -12.46
N GLY A 137 -0.68 4.89 -11.32
CA GLY A 137 0.13 3.96 -10.55
C GLY A 137 -0.65 2.78 -9.97
N MET A 138 -1.92 2.98 -9.63
CA MET A 138 -2.72 1.98 -8.92
C MET A 138 -3.61 1.13 -9.84
N VAL A 139 -4.11 1.71 -10.94
CA VAL A 139 -5.14 1.09 -11.77
C VAL A 139 -4.70 -0.25 -12.37
N PHE A 140 -3.47 -0.35 -12.86
CA PHE A 140 -2.96 -1.57 -13.50
C PHE A 140 -2.74 -2.71 -12.49
N TYR A 141 -2.31 -2.37 -11.27
CA TYR A 141 -2.18 -3.35 -10.20
C TYR A 141 -3.54 -3.84 -9.72
N LEU A 142 -4.49 -2.92 -9.52
CA LEU A 142 -5.85 -3.27 -9.10
C LEU A 142 -6.55 -4.13 -10.15
N LEU A 143 -6.41 -3.77 -11.42
CA LEU A 143 -6.98 -4.54 -12.53
C LEU A 143 -6.50 -5.99 -12.52
N ALA A 144 -5.20 -6.20 -12.37
CA ALA A 144 -4.64 -7.55 -12.33
C ALA A 144 -5.14 -8.34 -11.11
N VAL A 145 -5.23 -7.70 -9.95
CA VAL A 145 -5.78 -8.31 -8.73
C VAL A 145 -7.23 -8.72 -8.93
N VAL A 146 -8.06 -7.85 -9.52
CA VAL A 146 -9.47 -8.17 -9.77
C VAL A 146 -9.58 -9.35 -10.74
N VAL A 147 -8.83 -9.35 -11.84
CA VAL A 147 -8.80 -10.48 -12.79
C VAL A 147 -8.43 -11.77 -12.08
N GLU A 148 -7.37 -11.75 -11.27
CA GLU A 148 -6.90 -12.93 -10.53
C GLU A 148 -7.97 -13.46 -9.57
N GLU A 149 -8.61 -12.58 -8.79
CA GLU A 149 -9.62 -13.00 -7.81
C GLU A 149 -10.91 -13.50 -8.49
N VAL A 150 -11.29 -12.91 -9.61
CA VAL A 150 -12.43 -13.37 -10.42
C VAL A 150 -12.14 -14.74 -11.04
N SER A 151 -10.92 -14.97 -11.50
CA SER A 151 -10.50 -16.26 -12.07
C SER A 151 -10.43 -17.39 -11.04
N LYS A 152 -10.41 -17.09 -9.74
CA LYS A 152 -10.44 -18.07 -8.64
C LYS A 152 -11.86 -18.52 -8.25
N VAL A 153 -12.89 -17.93 -8.85
CA VAL A 153 -14.28 -18.34 -8.56
C VAL A 153 -14.50 -19.77 -9.02
N ASP A 154 -15.05 -20.59 -8.13
CA ASP A 154 -15.21 -22.02 -8.34
C ASP A 154 -16.16 -22.28 -9.53
N GLU A 155 -15.71 -23.11 -10.49
CA GLU A 155 -16.50 -23.51 -11.66
C GLU A 155 -17.78 -24.23 -11.26
N ALA A 156 -17.77 -25.04 -10.20
CA ALA A 156 -18.96 -25.71 -9.69
C ALA A 156 -20.06 -24.72 -9.26
N LEU A 157 -19.66 -23.53 -8.78
CA LEU A 157 -20.60 -22.46 -8.47
C LEU A 157 -21.25 -21.88 -9.73
N LEU A 158 -20.47 -21.74 -10.81
CA LEU A 158 -20.95 -21.25 -12.10
C LEU A 158 -21.88 -22.27 -12.79
N GLU A 159 -21.50 -23.53 -12.77
CA GLU A 159 -22.32 -24.64 -13.30
C GLU A 159 -23.67 -24.74 -12.55
N THR A 160 -23.64 -24.59 -11.23
CA THR A 160 -24.86 -24.56 -10.43
C THR A 160 -25.76 -23.37 -10.83
N ALA A 161 -25.19 -22.21 -11.04
CA ALA A 161 -25.94 -21.02 -11.47
C ALA A 161 -26.58 -21.26 -12.85
N TYR A 162 -25.85 -21.83 -13.80
CA TYR A 162 -26.38 -22.17 -15.14
C TYR A 162 -27.49 -23.22 -15.08
N THR A 163 -27.34 -24.24 -14.24
CA THR A 163 -28.36 -25.28 -14.03
C THR A 163 -29.66 -24.67 -13.49
N LEU A 164 -29.54 -23.64 -12.66
CA LEU A 164 -30.69 -22.88 -12.12
C LEU A 164 -31.23 -21.83 -13.10
N GLY A 165 -30.71 -21.77 -14.33
CA GLY A 165 -31.18 -20.85 -15.37
C GLY A 165 -30.63 -19.42 -15.28
N ALA A 166 -29.50 -19.21 -14.59
CA ALA A 166 -28.88 -17.88 -14.52
C ALA A 166 -28.37 -17.45 -15.91
N GLY A 167 -28.76 -16.25 -16.33
CA GLY A 167 -28.22 -15.62 -17.52
C GLY A 167 -26.89 -14.92 -17.23
N THR A 168 -26.27 -14.35 -18.28
CA THR A 168 -24.95 -13.68 -18.18
C THR A 168 -24.88 -12.60 -17.09
N PRO A 169 -25.87 -11.68 -16.94
CA PRO A 169 -25.79 -10.65 -15.89
C PRO A 169 -25.82 -11.23 -14.48
N GLN A 170 -26.63 -12.26 -14.24
CA GLN A 170 -26.72 -12.93 -12.93
C GLN A 170 -25.40 -13.65 -12.61
N THR A 171 -24.79 -14.31 -13.61
CA THR A 171 -23.50 -14.98 -13.48
C THR A 171 -22.37 -13.98 -13.19
N LEU A 172 -22.31 -12.85 -13.89
CA LEU A 172 -21.34 -11.79 -13.61
C LEU A 172 -21.51 -11.21 -12.21
N TRP A 173 -22.74 -11.00 -11.77
CA TRP A 173 -23.02 -10.54 -10.40
C TRP A 173 -22.59 -11.56 -9.34
N LEU A 174 -22.82 -12.84 -9.60
CA LEU A 174 -22.36 -13.94 -8.75
C LEU A 174 -20.81 -13.95 -8.66
N MET A 175 -20.13 -13.88 -9.81
CA MET A 175 -18.66 -13.82 -9.87
C MET A 175 -18.12 -12.60 -9.09
N PHE A 176 -18.73 -11.43 -9.26
CA PHE A 176 -18.36 -10.24 -8.50
C PHE A 176 -18.51 -10.47 -6.99
N ARG A 177 -19.65 -10.98 -6.54
CA ARG A 177 -19.89 -11.20 -5.11
C ARG A 177 -18.96 -12.26 -4.51
N ALA A 178 -18.66 -13.31 -5.26
CA ALA A 178 -17.77 -14.39 -4.83
C ALA A 178 -16.31 -13.94 -4.75
N SER A 179 -15.85 -13.12 -5.71
CA SER A 179 -14.48 -12.61 -5.76
C SER A 179 -14.22 -11.39 -4.86
N PHE A 180 -15.26 -10.60 -4.55
CA PHE A 180 -15.13 -9.32 -3.85
C PHE A 180 -14.38 -9.41 -2.51
N PRO A 181 -14.57 -10.42 -1.65
CA PRO A 181 -13.78 -10.56 -0.42
C PRO A 181 -12.27 -10.72 -0.70
N GLY A 182 -11.89 -11.38 -1.81
CA GLY A 182 -10.50 -11.51 -2.26
C GLY A 182 -9.93 -10.19 -2.74
N VAL A 183 -10.69 -9.50 -3.57
CA VAL A 183 -10.33 -8.16 -4.05
C VAL A 183 -10.14 -7.18 -2.88
N PHE A 184 -11.07 -7.17 -1.92
CA PHE A 184 -10.97 -6.32 -0.74
C PHE A 184 -9.72 -6.62 0.11
N GLY A 185 -9.40 -7.91 0.31
CA GLY A 185 -8.19 -8.31 1.02
C GLY A 185 -6.90 -7.79 0.37
N SER A 186 -6.90 -7.60 -0.95
CA SER A 186 -5.77 -7.08 -1.70
C SER A 186 -5.65 -5.54 -1.66
N PHE A 187 -6.69 -4.83 -1.19
CA PHE A 187 -6.66 -3.36 -1.06
C PHE A 187 -5.53 -2.87 -0.17
N ARG A 188 -5.11 -3.66 0.82
CA ARG A 188 -3.98 -3.33 1.68
C ARG A 188 -2.67 -3.16 0.90
N ILE A 189 -2.41 -4.05 -0.06
CA ILE A 189 -1.20 -3.98 -0.90
C ILE A 189 -1.25 -2.74 -1.79
N LEU A 190 -2.40 -2.46 -2.37
CA LEU A 190 -2.62 -1.27 -3.22
C LEU A 190 -2.47 0.01 -2.42
N TYR A 191 -2.91 0.01 -1.18
CA TYR A 191 -2.79 1.13 -0.28
C TYR A 191 -1.32 1.41 0.09
N ASP A 192 -0.53 0.36 0.35
CA ASP A 192 0.92 0.47 0.57
C ASP A 192 1.62 1.08 -0.66
N ILE A 193 1.22 0.68 -1.88
CA ILE A 193 1.70 1.27 -3.14
C ILE A 193 1.33 2.77 -3.21
N GLY A 194 0.12 3.13 -2.82
CA GLY A 194 -0.33 4.53 -2.77
C GLY A 194 0.56 5.41 -1.88
N TRP A 195 0.94 4.94 -0.69
CA TRP A 195 1.87 5.65 0.19
C TRP A 195 3.26 5.84 -0.43
N THR A 196 3.73 4.87 -1.21
CA THR A 196 5.03 5.00 -1.90
C THR A 196 5.00 6.09 -2.96
N TYR A 197 3.93 6.19 -3.74
CA TYR A 197 3.85 7.14 -4.86
C TYR A 197 3.40 8.54 -4.46
N VAL A 198 2.58 8.67 -3.41
CA VAL A 198 2.08 9.99 -2.97
C VAL A 198 3.21 10.92 -2.57
N ILE A 199 4.27 10.39 -1.96
CA ILE A 199 5.43 11.18 -1.54
C ILE A 199 6.06 11.89 -2.74
N LEU A 200 6.29 11.15 -3.84
CA LEU A 200 6.88 11.70 -5.06
C LEU A 200 5.99 12.78 -5.67
N ALA A 201 4.68 12.52 -5.74
CA ALA A 201 3.73 13.49 -6.25
C ALA A 201 3.67 14.77 -5.39
N GLU A 202 3.86 14.63 -4.07
CA GLU A 202 3.83 15.74 -3.13
C GLU A 202 5.14 16.54 -3.05
N MET A 203 6.28 15.91 -3.38
CA MET A 203 7.55 16.65 -3.50
C MET A 203 7.54 17.66 -4.64
N VAL A 204 6.65 17.48 -5.61
CA VAL A 204 6.49 18.38 -6.74
C VAL A 204 5.41 19.40 -6.44
N ASN A 205 5.83 20.62 -6.09
CA ASN A 205 4.96 21.80 -5.90
C ASN A 205 3.70 21.58 -5.05
N ALA A 206 3.75 20.69 -4.04
CA ALA A 206 2.67 20.57 -3.08
C ALA A 206 2.76 21.71 -2.05
N ARG A 207 1.60 22.08 -1.50
CA ARG A 207 1.48 23.04 -0.38
C ARG A 207 1.09 22.34 0.93
N LYS A 208 0.68 21.08 0.84
CA LYS A 208 0.24 20.23 1.97
C LYS A 208 0.55 18.78 1.64
N GLY A 209 0.74 17.99 2.67
CA GLY A 209 1.05 16.56 2.58
C GLY A 209 2.38 16.24 3.26
N VAL A 210 2.61 14.97 3.57
CA VAL A 210 3.83 14.57 4.28
C VAL A 210 5.06 14.67 3.36
N GLY A 211 4.90 14.39 2.06
CA GLY A 211 5.96 14.60 1.07
C GLY A 211 6.36 16.08 0.95
N TYR A 212 5.39 17.00 1.03
CA TYR A 212 5.68 18.43 1.11
C TYR A 212 6.49 18.79 2.35
N MET A 213 6.15 18.25 3.53
CA MET A 213 6.88 18.53 4.78
C MET A 213 8.34 18.05 4.67
N ILE A 214 8.55 16.86 4.13
CA ILE A 214 9.88 16.29 3.90
C ILE A 214 10.68 17.19 2.94
N GLU A 215 10.07 17.61 1.84
CA GLU A 215 10.75 18.46 0.85
C GLU A 215 11.06 19.86 1.41
N ALA A 216 10.15 20.44 2.21
CA ALA A 216 10.39 21.70 2.89
C ALA A 216 11.57 21.63 3.86
N ALA A 217 11.63 20.56 4.69
CA ALA A 217 12.75 20.31 5.60
C ALA A 217 14.08 20.08 4.83
N ARG A 218 14.03 19.32 3.73
CA ARG A 218 15.19 19.08 2.87
C ARG A 218 15.79 20.38 2.29
N LYS A 219 14.93 21.30 1.85
CA LYS A 219 15.37 22.60 1.28
C LYS A 219 16.14 23.46 2.27
N VAL A 220 15.86 23.33 3.56
CA VAL A 220 16.59 24.04 4.63
C VAL A 220 17.65 23.17 5.29
N LEU A 221 17.95 21.99 4.70
CA LEU A 221 18.94 21.03 5.19
C LEU A 221 18.68 20.52 6.62
N ASP A 222 17.42 20.54 7.06
CA ASP A 222 17.00 20.00 8.35
C ASP A 222 16.69 18.49 8.21
N PHE A 223 17.72 17.69 8.29
CA PHE A 223 17.59 16.23 8.11
C PHE A 223 16.94 15.54 9.28
N GLU A 224 16.94 16.10 10.48
CA GLU A 224 16.18 15.56 11.62
C GLU A 224 14.68 15.57 11.31
N ARG A 225 14.16 16.66 10.76
CA ARG A 225 12.76 16.75 10.29
C ARG A 225 12.48 15.87 9.09
N VAL A 226 13.44 15.70 8.16
CA VAL A 226 13.29 14.76 7.03
C VAL A 226 13.07 13.35 7.53
N TYR A 227 13.91 12.87 8.45
CA TYR A 227 13.80 11.52 9.03
C TYR A 227 12.54 11.37 9.88
N ALA A 228 12.18 12.38 10.65
CA ALA A 228 10.90 12.39 11.36
C ALA A 228 9.69 12.27 10.41
N GLY A 229 9.72 12.97 9.28
CA GLY A 229 8.70 12.86 8.23
C GLY A 229 8.63 11.45 7.62
N ILE A 230 9.78 10.82 7.34
CA ILE A 230 9.85 9.44 6.84
C ILE A 230 9.22 8.46 7.85
N ILE A 231 9.55 8.60 9.14
CA ILE A 231 8.97 7.75 10.18
C ILE A 231 7.46 8.01 10.31
N ALA A 232 7.03 9.27 10.22
CA ALA A 232 5.61 9.63 10.26
C ALA A 232 4.80 8.94 9.14
N ILE A 233 5.36 8.86 7.92
CA ILE A 233 4.75 8.11 6.81
C ILE A 233 4.64 6.63 7.15
N GLY A 234 5.73 6.02 7.66
CA GLY A 234 5.73 4.61 8.04
C GLY A 234 4.67 4.29 9.09
N VAL A 235 4.54 5.14 10.12
CA VAL A 235 3.51 5.03 11.15
C VAL A 235 2.11 5.21 10.56
N ALA A 236 1.89 6.22 9.71
CA ALA A 236 0.62 6.46 9.08
C ALA A 236 0.21 5.28 8.17
N ALA A 237 1.10 4.81 7.30
CA ALA A 237 0.85 3.66 6.44
C ALA A 237 0.50 2.41 7.24
N PHE A 238 1.23 2.14 8.34
CA PHE A 238 0.96 1.02 9.24
C PHE A 238 -0.43 1.14 9.90
N LEU A 239 -0.79 2.31 10.43
CA LEU A 239 -2.09 2.54 11.07
C LEU A 239 -3.26 2.34 10.09
N PHE A 240 -3.14 2.90 8.89
CA PHE A 240 -4.19 2.72 7.87
C PHE A 240 -4.30 1.28 7.38
N ARG A 241 -3.18 0.59 7.18
CA ARG A 241 -3.17 -0.85 6.88
C ARG A 241 -3.87 -1.66 7.97
N TRP A 242 -3.61 -1.33 9.24
CA TRP A 242 -4.27 -1.97 10.37
C TRP A 242 -5.78 -1.72 10.37
N LEU A 243 -6.22 -0.48 10.11
CA LEU A 243 -7.64 -0.14 9.96
C LEU A 243 -8.31 -0.92 8.82
N LEU A 244 -7.66 -1.03 7.65
CA LEU A 244 -8.17 -1.85 6.55
C LEU A 244 -8.29 -3.33 6.93
N THR A 245 -7.34 -3.84 7.71
CA THR A 245 -7.40 -5.22 8.21
C THR A 245 -8.57 -5.42 9.17
N LEU A 246 -8.83 -4.45 10.06
CA LEU A 246 -10.01 -4.49 10.94
C LEU A 246 -11.31 -4.44 10.14
N ALA A 247 -11.38 -3.57 9.12
CA ALA A 247 -12.55 -3.46 8.25
C ALA A 247 -12.80 -4.79 7.50
N GLU A 248 -11.77 -5.42 6.94
CA GLU A 248 -11.87 -6.73 6.28
C GLU A 248 -12.44 -7.78 7.24
N HIS A 249 -11.93 -7.80 8.48
CA HIS A 249 -12.39 -8.75 9.48
C HIS A 249 -13.84 -8.53 9.92
N GLN A 250 -14.34 -7.31 9.87
CA GLN A 250 -15.72 -7.01 10.19
C GLN A 250 -16.67 -7.28 9.01
N LEU A 251 -16.24 -6.93 7.80
CA LEU A 251 -17.05 -7.08 6.58
C LEU A 251 -17.17 -8.55 6.12
N PHE A 252 -16.11 -9.36 6.33
CA PHE A 252 -16.06 -10.74 5.84
C PHE A 252 -15.72 -11.74 6.97
N PRO A 253 -16.59 -11.88 8.00
CA PRO A 253 -16.31 -12.75 9.14
C PRO A 253 -16.16 -14.23 8.75
N TRP A 254 -16.86 -14.67 7.68
CA TRP A 254 -16.76 -16.05 7.17
C TRP A 254 -15.39 -16.41 6.59
N ARG A 255 -14.61 -15.45 6.10
CA ARG A 255 -13.23 -15.71 5.63
C ARG A 255 -12.31 -16.17 6.75
N ARG A 256 -12.59 -15.82 8.00
CA ARG A 256 -11.80 -16.28 9.15
C ARG A 256 -11.89 -17.80 9.35
N ALA A 257 -13.04 -18.38 9.03
CA ALA A 257 -13.28 -19.82 9.18
C ALA A 257 -12.60 -20.64 8.07
N VAL A 258 -12.43 -20.06 6.89
CA VAL A 258 -11.89 -20.73 5.69
C VAL A 258 -10.42 -20.37 5.46
N ALA A 259 -9.95 -19.21 5.96
CA ALA A 259 -8.52 -18.88 5.86
C ALA A 259 -7.75 -20.04 6.53
N PRO A 260 -6.92 -20.81 5.78
CA PRO A 260 -5.94 -21.63 6.45
C PRO A 260 -5.24 -20.64 7.38
N GLN A 261 -5.26 -20.91 8.69
CA GLN A 261 -4.39 -20.18 9.60
C GLN A 261 -3.08 -20.11 8.84
N ILE A 262 -2.64 -18.91 8.44
CA ILE A 262 -1.28 -18.76 7.96
C ILE A 262 -0.47 -19.17 9.17
N ARG A 263 -0.30 -20.48 9.29
CA ARG A 263 0.71 -21.05 10.16
C ARG A 263 1.95 -20.42 9.58
N THR A 264 2.42 -19.34 10.24
CA THR A 264 3.81 -19.00 10.04
C THR A 264 4.50 -20.33 10.10
N PRO A 265 5.29 -20.75 9.10
CA PRO A 265 5.83 -22.12 9.01
C PRO A 265 6.55 -22.56 10.28
N PHE A 266 6.63 -21.68 11.27
CA PHE A 266 7.32 -21.79 12.54
C PHE A 266 6.43 -21.51 13.76
N ALA A 267 5.08 -21.47 13.64
CA ALA A 267 4.21 -21.39 14.82
C ALA A 267 4.09 -22.78 15.45
N ALA A 268 4.48 -22.90 16.70
CA ALA A 268 4.15 -24.08 17.52
C ALA A 268 2.61 -24.21 17.61
N LYS A 269 2.11 -25.46 17.56
CA LYS A 269 0.73 -25.82 17.91
C LYS A 269 0.43 -25.42 19.35
#